data_b3cbcc53c8668b4a9d8f22e348f90531
#
_entry.id   b3cbcc53c8668b4a9d8f22e348f90531
#
_cell.length_a   1.000
_cell.length_b   1.000
_cell.length_c   1.000
_cell.angle_alpha   90.00
_cell.angle_beta   90.00
_cell.angle_gamma   90.00
#
_symmetry.space_group_name_H-M   'P 1'
#
loop_
_entity.id
_entity.type
_entity.pdbx_description
1 polymer ?
#
loop_
_entity_poly.entity_id
_entity_poly.type
_entity_poly.pdbx_seq_one_letter_code
_entity_poly.pdbx_strand_id
1 'polypeptide(L)'
;MMGRRGFLALGAAAATLGLMVFATRSRSVRVPPPLTPPEGPLKVFHLGHSLVGPDMPHMLAQIAPQRHGYNSQLGSGTSLRAHWEPEEDILDFKTANRAPAFRDAKEAIGSGDYGAVVLTEMVELRDAIKYFDAAKYLEKWADLAREAAPRSRLYLYETWHRLDDPDGWLERIDGDLEALWVGKLLGPDSRRNPQQPVYLIPGGQVLGAVARAAEAGKIPGLASRESLFARTADGQLDTIHINDLGAYVVALTHFAVLYQRSPVGLPHELTRADGSPAEAFSADAAAKVQQIVWQVVRGLPRTGLAAERAPA
;
A
#
# COMPACT_ATOMS: atom_id res chain seq x y z
N MET A 1 -42.48 71.59 46.39
CA MET A 1 -42.65 72.01 44.98
C MET A 1 -41.77 71.11 44.12
N MET A 2 -42.44 70.37 43.36
CA MET A 2 -42.08 69.67 42.09
C MET A 2 -40.61 69.36 41.79
N GLY A 3 -40.29 68.06 41.89
CA GLY A 3 -39.11 67.46 41.36
C GLY A 3 -39.39 66.65 40.11
N ARG A 4 -38.53 66.72 39.11
CA ARG A 4 -38.62 65.95 37.86
C ARG A 4 -37.76 64.72 37.92
N ARG A 5 -38.40 63.58 37.73
CA ARG A 5 -37.75 62.26 37.57
C ARG A 5 -37.20 62.19 36.13
N GLY A 6 -35.87 61.97 36.04
CA GLY A 6 -35.20 61.60 34.78
C GLY A 6 -35.08 60.08 34.67
N PHE A 7 -35.65 59.49 33.62
CA PHE A 7 -35.45 58.08 33.28
C PHE A 7 -34.20 57.95 32.40
N LEU A 8 -33.23 57.21 32.90
CA LEU A 8 -32.09 56.74 32.08
C LEU A 8 -32.47 55.38 31.49
N ALA A 9 -32.63 55.31 30.17
CA ALA A 9 -32.77 54.09 29.41
C ALA A 9 -31.37 53.53 29.08
N LEU A 10 -30.99 52.38 29.68
CA LEU A 10 -29.84 51.61 29.26
C LEU A 10 -30.21 50.79 28.03
N GLY A 11 -29.63 51.14 26.88
CA GLY A 11 -29.66 50.29 25.68
C GLY A 11 -28.64 49.17 25.78
N ALA A 12 -29.11 47.93 25.88
CA ALA A 12 -28.28 46.74 25.75
C ALA A 12 -28.03 46.43 24.29
N ALA A 13 -26.82 46.69 23.81
CA ALA A 13 -26.37 46.23 22.51
C ALA A 13 -25.95 44.77 22.60
N ALA A 14 -26.75 43.83 22.09
CA ALA A 14 -26.41 42.43 21.94
C ALA A 14 -25.47 42.26 20.75
N ALA A 15 -24.18 42.10 21.00
CA ALA A 15 -23.22 41.72 19.98
C ALA A 15 -23.33 40.20 19.71
N THR A 16 -24.00 39.82 18.64
CA THR A 16 -24.00 38.44 18.11
C THR A 16 -22.64 38.16 17.43
N LEU A 17 -21.73 37.49 18.14
CA LEU A 17 -20.55 36.89 17.54
C LEU A 17 -21.01 35.69 16.70
N GLY A 18 -21.09 35.88 15.39
CA GLY A 18 -21.27 34.80 14.45
C GLY A 18 -20.00 33.97 14.35
N LEU A 19 -19.94 32.78 14.99
CA LEU A 19 -18.93 31.77 14.76
C LEU A 19 -19.08 31.25 13.32
N MET A 20 -18.29 31.78 12.38
CA MET A 20 -18.12 31.14 11.07
C MET A 20 -17.30 29.87 11.28
N VAL A 21 -17.97 28.74 11.46
CA VAL A 21 -17.36 27.41 11.34
C VAL A 21 -17.03 27.22 9.87
N PHE A 22 -15.77 27.47 9.49
CA PHE A 22 -15.23 27.02 8.22
C PHE A 22 -15.16 25.49 8.27
N ALA A 23 -16.24 24.82 7.87
CA ALA A 23 -16.19 23.42 7.53
C ALA A 23 -15.27 23.27 6.31
N THR A 24 -14.01 22.99 6.54
CA THR A 24 -13.09 22.51 5.49
C THR A 24 -13.64 21.17 5.02
N ARG A 25 -14.51 21.21 4.01
CA ARG A 25 -14.90 20.00 3.28
C ARG A 25 -13.61 19.40 2.73
N SER A 26 -13.10 18.38 3.40
CA SER A 26 -12.09 17.52 2.83
C SER A 26 -12.66 17.03 1.50
N ARG A 27 -12.13 17.54 0.39
CA ARG A 27 -12.55 17.06 -0.93
C ARG A 27 -12.17 15.57 -0.98
N SER A 28 -13.17 14.70 -1.01
CA SER A 28 -12.95 13.26 -1.13
C SER A 28 -12.07 12.98 -2.35
N VAL A 29 -11.05 12.17 -2.18
CA VAL A 29 -10.18 11.75 -3.28
C VAL A 29 -11.00 10.91 -4.24
N ARG A 30 -10.98 11.27 -5.52
CA ARG A 30 -11.75 10.57 -6.55
C ARG A 30 -11.32 9.10 -6.60
N VAL A 31 -12.29 8.19 -6.65
CA VAL A 31 -12.05 6.77 -6.94
C VAL A 31 -11.67 6.64 -8.41
N PRO A 32 -10.54 6.01 -8.74
CA PRO A 32 -10.13 5.81 -10.12
C PRO A 32 -11.07 4.86 -10.86
N PRO A 33 -11.14 4.94 -12.21
CA PRO A 33 -11.96 4.03 -12.98
C PRO A 33 -11.47 2.57 -12.83
N PRO A 34 -12.35 1.58 -12.99
CA PRO A 34 -11.94 0.19 -12.98
C PRO A 34 -10.98 -0.12 -14.14
N LEU A 35 -10.03 -1.02 -13.89
CA LEU A 35 -9.12 -1.54 -14.89
C LEU A 35 -9.72 -2.80 -15.55
N THR A 36 -9.33 -3.05 -16.79
CA THR A 36 -9.54 -4.36 -17.41
C THR A 36 -8.40 -5.32 -17.02
N PRO A 37 -8.65 -6.63 -16.88
CA PRO A 37 -7.55 -7.59 -16.74
C PRO A 37 -6.52 -7.41 -17.85
N PRO A 38 -5.22 -7.59 -17.57
CA PRO A 38 -4.21 -7.53 -18.63
C PRO A 38 -4.42 -8.66 -19.65
N GLU A 39 -4.30 -8.35 -20.93
CA GLU A 39 -4.49 -9.32 -22.03
C GLU A 39 -3.30 -10.27 -22.22
N GLY A 40 -2.17 -9.97 -21.59
CA GLY A 40 -0.92 -10.73 -21.77
C GLY A 40 -0.05 -10.72 -20.51
N PRO A 41 1.19 -11.19 -20.67
CA PRO A 41 2.16 -11.20 -19.57
C PRO A 41 2.47 -9.78 -19.12
N LEU A 42 2.57 -9.59 -17.81
CA LEU A 42 3.05 -8.34 -17.24
C LEU A 42 4.55 -8.42 -16.97
N LYS A 43 5.25 -7.33 -17.26
CA LYS A 43 6.55 -7.03 -16.69
C LYS A 43 6.36 -5.93 -15.67
N VAL A 44 6.70 -6.19 -14.41
CA VAL A 44 6.44 -5.30 -13.28
C VAL A 44 7.76 -4.77 -12.71
N PHE A 45 7.80 -3.48 -12.43
CA PHE A 45 8.91 -2.89 -11.68
C PHE A 45 8.46 -2.58 -10.24
N HIS A 46 9.20 -3.09 -9.26
CA HIS A 46 8.98 -2.82 -7.85
C HIS A 46 10.03 -1.85 -7.32
N LEU A 47 9.61 -0.67 -6.89
CA LEU A 47 10.46 0.31 -6.23
C LEU A 47 10.05 0.44 -4.77
N GLY A 48 11.00 0.23 -3.83
CA GLY A 48 10.66 0.36 -2.42
C GLY A 48 11.76 -0.11 -1.48
N HIS A 49 11.36 -0.81 -0.45
CA HIS A 49 12.21 -1.16 0.68
C HIS A 49 12.01 -2.63 1.14
N SER A 50 12.51 -2.95 2.34
CA SER A 50 12.51 -4.33 2.87
C SER A 50 11.12 -4.99 2.96
N LEU A 51 10.02 -4.22 3.03
CA LEU A 51 8.66 -4.79 3.04
C LEU A 51 8.17 -5.21 1.64
N VAL A 52 8.90 -4.88 0.58
CA VAL A 52 8.78 -5.55 -0.71
C VAL A 52 9.57 -6.85 -0.67
N GLY A 53 10.84 -6.76 -0.24
CA GLY A 53 11.77 -7.89 -0.17
C GLY A 53 12.03 -8.58 -1.51
N PRO A 54 12.90 -9.57 -1.55
CA PRO A 54 13.16 -10.36 -2.76
C PRO A 54 12.11 -11.46 -2.97
N ASP A 55 11.55 -12.01 -1.90
CA ASP A 55 10.73 -13.22 -1.95
C ASP A 55 9.30 -12.95 -2.44
N MET A 56 8.69 -11.85 -2.04
CA MET A 56 7.33 -11.52 -2.46
C MET A 56 7.19 -11.38 -3.99
N PRO A 57 8.03 -10.61 -4.72
CA PRO A 57 7.97 -10.56 -6.18
C PRO A 57 8.27 -11.90 -6.85
N HIS A 58 9.15 -12.71 -6.24
CA HIS A 58 9.45 -14.06 -6.72
C HIS A 58 8.27 -15.01 -6.55
N MET A 59 7.60 -14.98 -5.41
CA MET A 59 6.35 -15.74 -5.17
C MET A 59 5.24 -15.29 -6.11
N LEU A 60 5.09 -13.97 -6.34
CA LEU A 60 4.15 -13.43 -7.31
C LEU A 60 4.39 -14.01 -8.71
N ALA A 61 5.64 -14.11 -9.14
CA ALA A 61 5.98 -14.67 -10.46
C ALA A 61 5.60 -16.15 -10.59
N GLN A 62 5.63 -16.91 -9.51
CA GLN A 62 5.24 -18.34 -9.50
C GLN A 62 3.73 -18.55 -9.58
N ILE A 63 2.94 -17.64 -8.98
CA ILE A 63 1.45 -17.73 -8.97
C ILE A 63 0.80 -16.97 -10.14
N ALA A 64 1.54 -16.09 -10.79
CA ALA A 64 1.03 -15.27 -11.89
C ALA A 64 0.91 -16.10 -13.19
N PRO A 65 0.10 -15.62 -14.17
CA PRO A 65 0.05 -16.24 -15.48
C PRO A 65 1.44 -16.29 -16.13
N GLN A 66 1.63 -17.28 -17.00
CA GLN A 66 2.92 -17.52 -17.68
C GLN A 66 3.54 -16.24 -18.24
N ARG A 67 4.87 -16.14 -18.12
CA ARG A 67 5.69 -15.01 -18.53
C ARG A 67 5.53 -13.72 -17.70
N HIS A 68 5.09 -13.83 -16.43
CA HIS A 68 5.30 -12.71 -15.52
C HIS A 68 6.78 -12.46 -15.34
N GLY A 69 7.22 -11.24 -15.63
CA GLY A 69 8.59 -10.80 -15.39
C GLY A 69 8.61 -9.67 -14.36
N TYR A 70 9.68 -9.55 -13.60
CA TYR A 70 9.85 -8.44 -12.68
C TYR A 70 11.31 -7.99 -12.58
N ASN A 71 11.47 -6.74 -12.20
CA ASN A 71 12.71 -6.18 -11.67
C ASN A 71 12.39 -5.31 -10.46
N SER A 72 13.41 -4.99 -9.69
CA SER A 72 13.26 -4.17 -8.48
C SER A 72 14.48 -3.30 -8.21
N GLN A 73 14.26 -2.22 -7.47
CA GLN A 73 15.28 -1.51 -6.71
C GLN A 73 14.78 -1.30 -5.30
N LEU A 74 15.54 -1.80 -4.34
CA LEU A 74 15.17 -1.85 -2.93
C LEU A 74 16.27 -1.22 -2.06
N GLY A 75 15.91 -0.88 -0.82
CA GLY A 75 16.83 -0.49 0.23
C GLY A 75 16.19 -0.68 1.60
N SER A 76 16.96 -0.71 2.68
CA SER A 76 16.41 -0.83 4.04
C SER A 76 15.77 0.49 4.47
N GLY A 77 14.48 0.47 4.82
CA GLY A 77 13.75 1.66 5.29
C GLY A 77 13.75 2.85 4.33
N THR A 78 13.94 2.63 3.04
CA THR A 78 14.22 3.66 2.04
C THR A 78 12.95 4.33 1.56
N SER A 79 12.95 5.68 1.53
CA SER A 79 11.88 6.50 0.97
C SER A 79 11.92 6.56 -0.56
N LEU A 80 10.80 6.89 -1.19
CA LEU A 80 10.75 7.21 -2.62
C LEU A 80 11.68 8.39 -2.98
N ARG A 81 11.90 9.31 -2.04
CA ARG A 81 12.85 10.42 -2.18
C ARG A 81 14.28 9.92 -2.31
N ALA A 82 14.75 9.05 -1.41
CA ALA A 82 16.11 8.55 -1.43
C ALA A 82 16.42 7.75 -2.73
N HIS A 83 15.45 7.03 -3.26
CA HIS A 83 15.60 6.40 -4.58
C HIS A 83 15.70 7.41 -5.73
N TRP A 84 15.15 8.62 -5.55
CA TRP A 84 15.17 9.64 -6.61
C TRP A 84 16.41 10.53 -6.57
N GLU A 85 16.85 10.95 -5.38
CA GLU A 85 17.92 11.90 -5.21
C GLU A 85 19.29 11.18 -5.15
N PRO A 86 20.20 11.46 -6.08
CA PRO A 86 21.48 10.73 -6.17
C PRO A 86 22.41 10.99 -4.98
N GLU A 87 22.16 12.05 -4.21
CA GLU A 87 22.98 12.44 -3.04
C GLU A 87 22.52 11.73 -1.75
N GLU A 88 21.39 11.03 -1.79
CA GLU A 88 20.86 10.31 -0.62
C GLU A 88 21.34 8.85 -0.62
N ASP A 89 21.91 8.42 0.52
CA ASP A 89 22.34 7.05 0.69
C ASP A 89 21.14 6.11 0.83
N ILE A 90 21.20 4.99 0.11
CA ILE A 90 20.26 3.88 0.25
C ILE A 90 20.91 2.80 1.10
N LEU A 91 20.39 2.61 2.31
CA LEU A 91 20.89 1.58 3.23
C LEU A 91 20.74 0.18 2.63
N ASP A 92 21.75 -0.66 2.84
CA ASP A 92 21.80 -2.05 2.37
C ASP A 92 21.63 -2.22 0.85
N PHE A 93 21.91 -1.17 0.06
CA PHE A 93 21.67 -1.19 -1.39
C PHE A 93 22.27 -2.42 -2.07
N LYS A 94 23.52 -2.77 -1.77
CA LYS A 94 24.19 -3.91 -2.40
C LYS A 94 23.59 -5.26 -2.03
N THR A 95 23.14 -5.41 -0.80
CA THR A 95 22.56 -6.66 -0.30
C THR A 95 21.10 -6.83 -0.73
N ALA A 96 20.36 -5.74 -0.81
CA ALA A 96 18.96 -5.74 -1.24
C ALA A 96 18.79 -5.90 -2.76
N ASN A 97 19.83 -5.57 -3.55
CA ASN A 97 19.76 -5.49 -5.01
C ASN A 97 20.75 -6.47 -5.67
N ARG A 98 20.27 -7.66 -5.96
CA ARG A 98 21.08 -8.72 -6.60
C ARG A 98 20.53 -9.05 -7.98
N ALA A 99 21.43 -9.38 -8.90
CA ALA A 99 21.04 -9.93 -10.20
C ALA A 99 20.33 -11.29 -10.01
N PRO A 100 19.36 -11.64 -10.87
CA PRO A 100 18.90 -10.89 -12.06
C PRO A 100 17.78 -9.88 -11.78
N ALA A 101 17.24 -9.78 -10.55
CA ALA A 101 16.09 -8.95 -10.23
C ALA A 101 16.40 -7.44 -10.22
N PHE A 102 17.62 -7.06 -9.85
CA PHE A 102 17.99 -5.65 -9.78
C PHE A 102 18.04 -4.98 -11.16
N ARG A 103 17.49 -3.78 -11.22
CA ARG A 103 17.71 -2.81 -12.29
C ARG A 103 17.59 -1.41 -11.70
N ASP A 104 18.47 -0.46 -12.13
CA ASP A 104 18.37 0.94 -11.71
C ASP A 104 16.98 1.50 -11.98
N ALA A 105 16.39 2.14 -10.96
CA ALA A 105 14.99 2.55 -11.01
C ALA A 105 14.71 3.63 -12.06
N LYS A 106 15.58 4.64 -12.18
CA LYS A 106 15.37 5.70 -13.17
C LYS A 106 15.53 5.15 -14.59
N GLU A 107 16.54 4.33 -14.81
CA GLU A 107 16.75 3.65 -16.10
C GLU A 107 15.57 2.72 -16.40
N ALA A 108 15.18 1.88 -15.46
CA ALA A 108 14.12 0.89 -15.64
C ALA A 108 12.77 1.53 -15.95
N ILE A 109 12.33 2.47 -15.10
CA ILE A 109 11.04 3.14 -15.28
C ILE A 109 11.06 4.04 -16.53
N GLY A 110 12.16 4.76 -16.75
CA GLY A 110 12.35 5.64 -17.92
C GLY A 110 12.50 4.89 -19.25
N SER A 111 12.77 3.58 -19.23
CA SER A 111 12.82 2.77 -20.47
C SER A 111 11.46 2.52 -21.10
N GLY A 112 10.37 2.58 -20.32
CA GLY A 112 9.02 2.24 -20.79
C GLY A 112 8.76 0.74 -20.98
N ASP A 113 9.66 -0.14 -20.52
CA ASP A 113 9.57 -1.60 -20.72
C ASP A 113 8.54 -2.28 -19.82
N TYR A 114 7.97 -1.57 -18.83
CA TYR A 114 7.13 -2.15 -17.78
C TYR A 114 5.65 -1.87 -18.02
N GLY A 115 4.85 -2.93 -18.03
CA GLY A 115 3.39 -2.83 -18.09
C GLY A 115 2.76 -2.38 -16.77
N ALA A 116 3.51 -2.49 -15.67
CA ALA A 116 3.13 -1.98 -14.36
C ALA A 116 4.35 -1.51 -13.55
N VAL A 117 4.17 -0.42 -12.79
CA VAL A 117 5.14 0.10 -11.82
C VAL A 117 4.48 0.15 -10.46
N VAL A 118 5.08 -0.48 -9.47
CA VAL A 118 4.65 -0.51 -8.07
C VAL A 118 5.62 0.31 -7.25
N LEU A 119 5.12 1.39 -6.67
CA LEU A 119 5.86 2.32 -5.82
C LEU A 119 5.51 2.05 -4.36
N THR A 120 6.51 2.01 -3.48
CA THR A 120 6.33 1.72 -2.06
C THR A 120 7.04 2.77 -1.23
N GLU A 121 6.29 3.48 -0.39
CA GLU A 121 6.86 4.50 0.48
C GLU A 121 7.34 3.88 1.81
N MET A 122 8.36 4.50 2.42
CA MET A 122 8.96 4.02 3.66
C MET A 122 7.97 3.92 4.83
N VAL A 123 8.29 3.08 5.78
CA VAL A 123 7.75 3.09 7.15
C VAL A 123 8.76 3.86 8.03
N GLU A 124 8.44 4.90 8.77
CA GLU A 124 7.14 5.37 9.25
C GLU A 124 6.50 6.35 8.23
N LEU A 125 5.26 6.11 7.89
CA LEU A 125 4.57 6.89 6.86
C LEU A 125 4.36 8.37 7.26
N ARG A 126 4.12 8.66 8.54
CA ARG A 126 3.98 10.04 9.05
C ARG A 126 5.28 10.82 8.85
N ASP A 127 6.43 10.17 9.04
CA ASP A 127 7.74 10.75 8.80
C ASP A 127 8.03 10.93 7.30
N ALA A 128 7.64 9.95 6.48
CA ALA A 128 7.73 10.06 5.03
C ALA A 128 6.98 11.31 4.51
N ILE A 129 5.77 11.54 5.01
CA ILE A 129 4.95 12.69 4.65
C ILE A 129 5.56 14.00 5.16
N LYS A 130 6.04 14.01 6.41
CA LYS A 130 6.47 15.23 7.09
C LYS A 130 7.87 15.70 6.68
N TYR A 131 8.79 14.76 6.47
CA TYR A 131 10.22 15.05 6.31
C TYR A 131 10.79 14.68 4.94
N PHE A 132 10.13 13.78 4.19
CA PHE A 132 10.64 13.24 2.94
C PHE A 132 9.81 13.60 1.72
N ASP A 133 8.83 14.51 1.84
CA ASP A 133 8.00 14.96 0.72
C ASP A 133 7.32 13.81 -0.04
N ALA A 134 6.84 12.76 0.65
CA ALA A 134 6.36 11.51 0.06
C ALA A 134 5.44 11.69 -1.16
N ALA A 135 4.45 12.59 -1.09
CA ALA A 135 3.54 12.85 -2.21
C ALA A 135 4.25 13.39 -3.45
N LYS A 136 5.22 14.30 -3.27
CA LYS A 136 6.01 14.87 -4.36
C LYS A 136 6.85 13.82 -5.07
N TYR A 137 7.47 12.92 -4.31
CA TYR A 137 8.30 11.88 -4.91
C TYR A 137 7.47 10.74 -5.50
N LEU A 138 6.29 10.44 -4.94
CA LEU A 138 5.31 9.59 -5.61
C LEU A 138 4.92 10.16 -6.98
N GLU A 139 4.62 11.47 -7.07
CA GLU A 139 4.31 12.13 -8.33
C GLU A 139 5.48 12.09 -9.32
N LYS A 140 6.72 12.38 -8.87
CA LYS A 140 7.91 12.34 -9.73
C LYS A 140 8.11 10.96 -10.39
N TRP A 141 8.02 9.89 -9.61
CA TRP A 141 8.14 8.51 -10.12
C TRP A 141 6.99 8.14 -11.05
N ALA A 142 5.77 8.52 -10.68
CA ALA A 142 4.59 8.27 -11.50
C ALA A 142 4.63 9.04 -12.83
N ASP A 143 5.11 10.29 -12.82
CA ASP A 143 5.25 11.10 -14.04
C ASP A 143 6.34 10.53 -14.96
N LEU A 144 7.48 10.10 -14.41
CA LEU A 144 8.51 9.41 -15.21
C LEU A 144 7.94 8.17 -15.91
N ALA A 145 7.14 7.37 -15.20
CA ALA A 145 6.50 6.19 -15.79
C ALA A 145 5.45 6.56 -16.86
N ARG A 146 4.66 7.61 -16.64
CA ARG A 146 3.65 8.11 -17.61
C ARG A 146 4.28 8.60 -18.89
N GLU A 147 5.39 9.35 -18.76
CA GLU A 147 6.14 9.87 -19.90
C GLU A 147 6.77 8.76 -20.72
N ALA A 148 7.38 7.77 -20.06
CA ALA A 148 8.05 6.66 -20.73
C ALA A 148 7.06 5.66 -21.34
N ALA A 149 5.95 5.37 -20.65
CA ALA A 149 4.96 4.39 -21.08
C ALA A 149 3.53 4.83 -20.72
N PRO A 150 2.83 5.58 -21.56
CA PRO A 150 1.48 6.09 -21.28
C PRO A 150 0.41 5.02 -20.98
N ARG A 151 0.67 3.75 -21.27
CA ARG A 151 -0.21 2.63 -20.96
C ARG A 151 0.24 1.84 -19.73
N SER A 152 1.38 2.15 -19.12
CA SER A 152 1.84 1.51 -17.90
C SER A 152 0.85 1.79 -16.76
N ARG A 153 0.55 0.78 -15.99
CA ARG A 153 -0.32 0.89 -14.81
C ARG A 153 0.52 1.25 -13.60
N LEU A 154 0.06 2.23 -12.84
CA LEU A 154 0.79 2.76 -11.70
C LEU A 154 0.09 2.37 -10.42
N TYR A 155 0.87 1.91 -9.45
CA TYR A 155 0.37 1.44 -8.17
C TYR A 155 1.18 2.01 -7.03
N LEU A 156 0.49 2.37 -5.94
CA LEU A 156 1.08 2.60 -4.63
C LEU A 156 0.77 1.37 -3.76
N TYR A 157 1.82 0.71 -3.29
CA TYR A 157 1.68 -0.41 -2.38
C TYR A 157 1.60 0.11 -0.94
N GLU A 158 0.42 -0.01 -0.35
CA GLU A 158 0.16 0.29 1.06
C GLU A 158 0.68 -0.86 1.91
N THR A 159 1.57 -0.52 2.85
CA THR A 159 2.22 -1.45 3.76
C THR A 159 1.62 -1.35 5.16
N TRP A 160 2.21 -2.05 6.10
CA TRP A 160 1.83 -2.07 7.53
C TRP A 160 2.85 -1.34 8.39
N HIS A 161 2.55 -1.21 9.66
CA HIS A 161 3.39 -0.61 10.69
C HIS A 161 4.10 -1.67 11.52
N ARG A 162 4.86 -1.27 12.53
CA ARG A 162 5.46 -2.20 13.48
C ARG A 162 4.37 -2.82 14.37
N LEU A 163 4.50 -4.12 14.69
CA LEU A 163 3.57 -4.81 15.61
C LEU A 163 3.49 -4.16 16.99
N ASP A 164 4.60 -3.56 17.44
CA ASP A 164 4.75 -2.86 18.70
C ASP A 164 4.49 -1.34 18.59
N ASP A 165 3.82 -0.88 17.54
CA ASP A 165 3.44 0.52 17.40
C ASP A 165 2.56 0.97 18.58
N PRO A 166 2.91 2.08 19.28
CA PRO A 166 2.18 2.53 20.45
C PRO A 166 0.75 2.96 20.18
N ASP A 167 0.43 3.34 18.96
CA ASP A 167 -0.94 3.69 18.52
C ASP A 167 -1.76 2.45 18.10
N GLY A 168 -1.17 1.25 18.21
CA GLY A 168 -1.79 -0.01 17.83
C GLY A 168 -1.61 -0.37 16.36
N TRP A 169 -1.15 -1.60 16.10
CA TRP A 169 -0.83 -2.05 14.73
C TRP A 169 -2.05 -2.06 13.80
N LEU A 170 -3.16 -2.64 14.26
CA LEU A 170 -4.40 -2.70 13.47
C LEU A 170 -5.07 -1.33 13.36
N GLU A 171 -5.04 -0.57 14.43
CA GLU A 171 -5.59 0.79 14.50
C GLU A 171 -4.88 1.72 13.52
N ARG A 172 -3.54 1.56 13.39
CA ARG A 172 -2.74 2.29 12.40
C ARG A 172 -3.08 1.87 10.98
N ILE A 173 -3.15 0.57 10.69
CA ILE A 173 -3.53 0.04 9.38
C ILE A 173 -4.88 0.62 8.95
N ASP A 174 -5.90 0.54 9.80
CA ASP A 174 -7.24 1.02 9.48
C ASP A 174 -7.31 2.55 9.36
N GLY A 175 -6.69 3.25 10.31
CA GLY A 175 -6.78 4.72 10.41
C GLY A 175 -5.97 5.45 9.35
N ASP A 176 -4.80 4.94 9.01
CA ASP A 176 -3.89 5.61 8.10
C ASP A 176 -4.25 5.40 6.61
N LEU A 177 -5.08 4.40 6.28
CA LEU A 177 -5.46 4.15 4.88
C LEU A 177 -6.07 5.40 4.22
N GLU A 178 -7.22 5.87 4.70
CA GLU A 178 -7.90 7.01 4.08
C GLU A 178 -7.26 8.34 4.46
N ALA A 179 -6.70 8.45 5.67
CA ALA A 179 -6.12 9.70 6.14
C ALA A 179 -4.77 10.01 5.47
N LEU A 180 -3.89 9.04 5.36
CA LEU A 180 -2.51 9.23 4.91
C LEU A 180 -2.28 8.67 3.50
N TRP A 181 -2.43 7.35 3.29
CA TRP A 181 -2.17 6.72 1.99
C TRP A 181 -3.02 7.32 0.88
N VAL A 182 -4.33 7.44 1.11
CA VAL A 182 -5.25 8.03 0.12
C VAL A 182 -5.20 9.55 0.16
N GLY A 183 -5.40 10.14 1.33
CA GLY A 183 -5.57 11.58 1.45
C GLY A 183 -4.33 12.40 1.16
N LYS A 184 -3.17 11.95 1.66
CA LYS A 184 -1.90 12.68 1.57
C LYS A 184 -1.04 12.25 0.38
N LEU A 185 -1.00 10.96 0.03
CA LEU A 185 -0.17 10.47 -1.06
C LEU A 185 -0.93 10.41 -2.39
N LEU A 186 -2.01 9.65 -2.49
CA LEU A 186 -2.75 9.49 -3.75
C LEU A 186 -3.56 10.72 -4.14
N GLY A 187 -4.03 11.49 -3.16
CA GLY A 187 -4.90 12.63 -3.39
C GLY A 187 -4.32 13.72 -4.28
N PRO A 188 -3.08 14.18 -4.07
CA PRO A 188 -2.42 15.15 -4.95
C PRO A 188 -2.33 14.66 -6.39
N ASP A 189 -1.79 13.45 -6.61
CA ASP A 189 -1.65 12.84 -7.92
C ASP A 189 -3.00 12.64 -8.62
N SER A 190 -4.01 12.10 -7.93
CA SER A 190 -5.35 11.86 -8.48
C SER A 190 -6.04 13.15 -8.97
N ARG A 191 -5.76 14.29 -8.36
CA ARG A 191 -6.28 15.59 -8.81
C ARG A 191 -5.59 16.09 -10.06
N ARG A 192 -4.28 15.85 -10.17
CA ARG A 192 -3.45 16.30 -11.29
C ARG A 192 -3.57 15.39 -12.50
N ASN A 193 -3.64 14.08 -12.27
CA ASN A 193 -3.62 13.05 -13.30
C ASN A 193 -4.88 12.15 -13.29
N PRO A 194 -6.10 12.70 -13.42
CA PRO A 194 -7.34 11.93 -13.26
C PRO A 194 -7.57 10.88 -14.36
N GLN A 195 -6.88 10.99 -15.49
CA GLN A 195 -7.00 10.05 -16.62
C GLN A 195 -6.03 8.87 -16.52
N GLN A 196 -4.96 9.02 -15.75
CA GLN A 196 -3.97 7.98 -15.52
C GLN A 196 -3.56 7.98 -14.04
N PRO A 197 -4.50 7.63 -13.15
CA PRO A 197 -4.29 7.68 -11.71
C PRO A 197 -3.33 6.59 -11.24
N VAL A 198 -2.76 6.80 -10.05
CA VAL A 198 -2.09 5.73 -9.29
C VAL A 198 -3.15 4.95 -8.53
N TYR A 199 -3.16 3.63 -8.69
CA TYR A 199 -4.03 2.69 -8.00
C TYR A 199 -3.42 2.24 -6.67
N LEU A 200 -4.21 1.56 -5.84
CA LEU A 200 -3.78 1.06 -4.52
C LEU A 200 -3.60 -0.45 -4.54
N ILE A 201 -2.47 -0.94 -4.02
CA ILE A 201 -2.29 -2.33 -3.61
C ILE A 201 -2.38 -2.37 -2.08
N PRO A 202 -3.48 -2.88 -1.50
CA PRO A 202 -3.78 -2.74 -0.08
C PRO A 202 -3.15 -3.86 0.77
N GLY A 203 -1.80 -3.92 0.82
CA GLY A 203 -1.09 -5.01 1.50
C GLY A 203 -1.27 -4.99 3.01
N GLY A 204 -1.22 -3.82 3.63
CA GLY A 204 -1.47 -3.66 5.07
C GLY A 204 -2.89 -4.04 5.45
N GLN A 205 -3.90 -3.60 4.67
CA GLN A 205 -5.30 -3.95 4.90
C GLN A 205 -5.54 -5.47 4.82
N VAL A 206 -4.95 -6.11 3.82
CA VAL A 206 -5.08 -7.57 3.65
C VAL A 206 -4.37 -8.31 4.78
N LEU A 207 -3.14 -7.90 5.13
CA LEU A 207 -2.38 -8.51 6.22
C LEU A 207 -3.14 -8.37 7.57
N GLY A 208 -3.72 -7.19 7.82
CA GLY A 208 -4.57 -6.95 8.99
C GLY A 208 -5.82 -7.82 9.01
N ALA A 209 -6.47 -8.03 7.86
CA ALA A 209 -7.64 -8.91 7.77
C ALA A 209 -7.29 -10.39 8.03
N VAL A 210 -6.15 -10.86 7.50
CA VAL A 210 -5.64 -12.21 7.76
C VAL A 210 -5.30 -12.38 9.24
N ALA A 211 -4.64 -11.39 9.85
CA ALA A 211 -4.33 -11.40 11.28
C ALA A 211 -5.59 -11.50 12.15
N ARG A 212 -6.61 -10.68 11.88
CA ARG A 212 -7.91 -10.76 12.59
C ARG A 212 -8.59 -12.12 12.42
N ALA A 213 -8.49 -12.71 11.24
CA ALA A 213 -9.06 -14.02 10.99
C ALA A 213 -8.30 -15.13 11.74
N ALA A 214 -6.98 -15.03 11.83
CA ALA A 214 -6.14 -15.93 12.62
C ALA A 214 -6.49 -15.87 14.11
N GLU A 215 -6.51 -14.68 14.68
CA GLU A 215 -6.86 -14.43 16.10
C GLU A 215 -8.29 -14.86 16.45
N ALA A 216 -9.19 -14.83 15.47
CA ALA A 216 -10.54 -15.35 15.61
C ALA A 216 -10.65 -16.89 15.39
N GLY A 217 -9.52 -17.61 15.22
CA GLY A 217 -9.48 -19.05 15.01
C GLY A 217 -10.08 -19.51 13.68
N LYS A 218 -10.15 -18.63 12.66
CA LYS A 218 -10.77 -18.91 11.36
C LYS A 218 -9.81 -19.47 10.31
N ILE A 219 -8.50 -19.48 10.61
CA ILE A 219 -7.47 -20.02 9.70
C ILE A 219 -6.79 -21.19 10.39
N PRO A 220 -6.94 -22.42 9.87
CA PRO A 220 -6.32 -23.61 10.46
C PRO A 220 -4.80 -23.47 10.58
N GLY A 221 -4.26 -23.73 11.76
CA GLY A 221 -2.80 -23.68 12.01
C GLY A 221 -2.20 -22.29 12.14
N LEU A 222 -2.97 -21.22 12.01
CA LEU A 222 -2.51 -19.85 12.24
C LEU A 222 -3.22 -19.26 13.45
N ALA A 223 -2.48 -19.05 14.55
CA ALA A 223 -3.08 -18.67 15.84
C ALA A 223 -3.10 -17.15 16.08
N SER A 224 -2.15 -16.40 15.53
CA SER A 224 -2.00 -14.98 15.84
C SER A 224 -1.30 -14.24 14.69
N ARG A 225 -1.29 -12.91 14.78
CA ARG A 225 -0.61 -12.02 13.81
C ARG A 225 0.90 -12.26 13.77
N GLU A 226 1.52 -12.60 14.90
CA GLU A 226 2.96 -12.85 15.00
C GLU A 226 3.40 -14.04 14.14
N SER A 227 2.49 -14.96 13.83
CA SER A 227 2.74 -16.09 12.93
C SER A 227 3.02 -15.69 11.47
N LEU A 228 2.75 -14.43 11.11
CA LEU A 228 3.02 -13.88 9.77
C LEU A 228 4.36 -13.11 9.70
N PHE A 229 5.06 -12.99 10.84
CA PHE A 229 6.27 -12.20 10.96
C PHE A 229 7.51 -13.06 11.14
N ALA A 230 8.64 -12.53 10.68
CA ALA A 230 9.92 -13.20 10.78
C ALA A 230 10.42 -13.28 12.22
N ARG A 231 11.43 -14.12 12.43
CA ARG A 231 12.20 -14.13 13.65
C ARG A 231 13.67 -13.83 13.33
N THR A 232 14.31 -13.10 14.20
CA THR A 232 15.74 -12.83 14.15
C THR A 232 16.54 -14.11 14.40
N ALA A 233 17.84 -14.09 14.15
CA ALA A 233 18.70 -15.26 14.31
C ALA A 233 18.74 -15.80 15.76
N ASP A 234 18.49 -14.95 16.76
CA ASP A 234 18.36 -15.32 18.17
C ASP A 234 16.91 -15.71 18.59
N GLY A 235 16.01 -15.84 17.60
CA GLY A 235 14.63 -16.31 17.81
C GLY A 235 13.64 -15.24 18.29
N GLN A 236 14.07 -13.97 18.44
CA GLN A 236 13.17 -12.88 18.78
C GLN A 236 12.21 -12.57 17.63
N LEU A 237 11.02 -12.10 17.96
CA LEU A 237 10.07 -11.65 16.95
C LEU A 237 10.59 -10.39 16.25
N ASP A 238 10.67 -10.42 14.94
CA ASP A 238 10.85 -9.22 14.15
C ASP A 238 9.48 -8.52 14.04
N THR A 239 9.39 -7.32 14.57
CA THR A 239 8.09 -6.64 14.67
C THR A 239 7.68 -5.91 13.39
N ILE A 240 8.50 -5.95 12.33
CA ILE A 240 8.20 -5.26 11.07
C ILE A 240 8.27 -6.17 9.84
N HIS A 241 9.24 -7.08 9.77
CA HIS A 241 9.42 -7.92 8.58
C HIS A 241 8.56 -9.18 8.65
N ILE A 242 7.88 -9.45 7.56
CA ILE A 242 7.08 -10.68 7.40
C ILE A 242 7.96 -11.89 7.08
N ASN A 243 7.47 -13.08 7.44
CA ASN A 243 8.04 -14.36 7.04
C ASN A 243 7.46 -14.82 5.69
N ASP A 244 7.71 -16.07 5.30
CA ASP A 244 7.20 -16.64 4.05
C ASP A 244 5.68 -16.64 3.97
N LEU A 245 4.99 -16.92 5.07
CA LEU A 245 3.52 -16.91 5.11
C LEU A 245 2.98 -15.50 4.86
N GLY A 246 3.58 -14.49 5.47
CA GLY A 246 3.27 -13.08 5.21
C GLY A 246 3.60 -12.67 3.77
N ALA A 247 4.76 -13.10 3.24
CA ALA A 247 5.15 -12.83 1.87
C ALA A 247 4.17 -13.43 0.85
N TYR A 248 3.67 -14.64 1.11
CA TYR A 248 2.62 -15.26 0.31
C TYR A 248 1.32 -14.44 0.32
N VAL A 249 0.85 -13.98 1.49
CA VAL A 249 -0.34 -13.12 1.60
C VAL A 249 -0.19 -11.87 0.75
N VAL A 250 0.97 -11.23 0.81
CA VAL A 250 1.27 -10.01 0.03
C VAL A 250 1.38 -10.31 -1.47
N ALA A 251 1.98 -11.44 -1.86
CA ALA A 251 2.05 -11.86 -3.26
C ALA A 251 0.65 -12.12 -3.85
N LEU A 252 -0.25 -12.77 -3.10
CA LEU A 252 -1.67 -12.92 -3.49
C LEU A 252 -2.39 -11.59 -3.65
N THR A 253 -2.08 -10.61 -2.79
CA THR A 253 -2.65 -9.25 -2.86
C THR A 253 -2.21 -8.55 -4.15
N HIS A 254 -0.91 -8.59 -4.45
CA HIS A 254 -0.37 -8.07 -5.70
C HIS A 254 -0.99 -8.77 -6.91
N PHE A 255 -1.10 -10.10 -6.88
CA PHE A 255 -1.76 -10.87 -7.95
C PHE A 255 -3.18 -10.38 -8.19
N ALA A 256 -3.99 -10.29 -7.12
CA ALA A 256 -5.40 -9.91 -7.24
C ALA A 256 -5.57 -8.52 -7.86
N VAL A 257 -4.71 -7.55 -7.48
CA VAL A 257 -4.76 -6.18 -8.00
C VAL A 257 -4.15 -6.07 -9.39
N LEU A 258 -2.98 -6.63 -9.65
CA LEU A 258 -2.28 -6.49 -10.94
C LEU A 258 -3.02 -7.23 -12.06
N TYR A 259 -3.53 -8.41 -11.78
CA TYR A 259 -4.23 -9.25 -12.77
C TYR A 259 -5.74 -9.09 -12.77
N GLN A 260 -6.31 -8.36 -11.81
CA GLN A 260 -7.77 -8.18 -11.69
C GLN A 260 -8.51 -9.53 -11.64
N ARG A 261 -7.93 -10.49 -10.92
CA ARG A 261 -8.41 -11.88 -10.82
C ARG A 261 -8.41 -12.36 -9.38
N SER A 262 -9.34 -13.27 -9.10
CA SER A 262 -9.37 -13.97 -7.82
C SER A 262 -8.12 -14.83 -7.64
N PRO A 263 -7.45 -14.77 -6.47
CA PRO A 263 -6.34 -15.65 -6.15
C PRO A 263 -6.78 -17.01 -5.63
N VAL A 264 -8.08 -17.29 -5.52
CA VAL A 264 -8.62 -18.56 -5.02
C VAL A 264 -8.22 -19.69 -5.96
N GLY A 265 -7.61 -20.74 -5.37
CA GLY A 265 -7.15 -21.93 -6.10
C GLY A 265 -5.72 -21.81 -6.66
N LEU A 266 -5.00 -20.72 -6.39
CA LEU A 266 -3.59 -20.60 -6.76
C LEU A 266 -2.69 -21.53 -5.92
N PRO A 267 -1.51 -21.91 -6.43
CA PRO A 267 -0.52 -22.68 -5.68
C PRO A 267 -0.14 -22.00 -4.36
N HIS A 268 0.18 -22.79 -3.34
CA HIS A 268 0.58 -22.30 -2.02
C HIS A 268 1.94 -22.84 -1.55
N GLU A 269 2.46 -23.85 -2.20
CA GLU A 269 3.81 -24.36 -1.98
C GLU A 269 4.73 -23.70 -3.00
N LEU A 270 5.52 -22.72 -2.56
CA LEU A 270 6.34 -21.86 -3.40
C LEU A 270 7.81 -21.92 -2.96
N THR A 271 8.68 -21.26 -3.71
CA THR A 271 10.08 -21.08 -3.36
C THR A 271 10.41 -19.63 -3.07
N ARG A 272 11.44 -19.40 -2.25
CA ARG A 272 12.07 -18.09 -2.07
C ARG A 272 12.89 -17.70 -3.30
N ALA A 273 13.33 -16.46 -3.35
CA ALA A 273 14.14 -15.93 -4.44
C ALA A 273 15.51 -16.62 -4.59
N ASP A 274 16.00 -17.26 -3.53
CA ASP A 274 17.22 -18.08 -3.57
C ASP A 274 17.00 -19.52 -4.06
N GLY A 275 15.75 -19.88 -4.39
CA GLY A 275 15.35 -21.20 -4.85
C GLY A 275 15.02 -22.20 -3.74
N SER A 276 15.24 -21.85 -2.47
CA SER A 276 14.87 -22.72 -1.35
C SER A 276 13.35 -22.81 -1.17
N PRO A 277 12.81 -23.94 -0.67
CA PRO A 277 11.38 -24.04 -0.34
C PRO A 277 10.99 -22.99 0.71
N ALA A 278 9.88 -22.30 0.46
CA ALA A 278 9.28 -21.41 1.44
C ALA A 278 8.40 -22.19 2.41
N GLU A 279 8.26 -21.68 3.65
CA GLU A 279 7.25 -22.17 4.57
C GLU A 279 5.87 -21.93 3.94
N ALA A 280 4.99 -22.93 3.96
CA ALA A 280 3.70 -22.87 3.31
C ALA A 280 2.54 -23.08 4.31
N PHE A 281 1.41 -22.44 4.05
CA PHE A 281 0.15 -22.78 4.68
C PHE A 281 -0.26 -24.23 4.34
N SER A 282 -1.03 -24.88 5.22
CA SER A 282 -1.77 -26.07 4.79
C SER A 282 -2.77 -25.72 3.67
N ALA A 283 -3.21 -26.70 2.88
CA ALA A 283 -4.16 -26.46 1.78
C ALA A 283 -5.43 -25.73 2.25
N ASP A 284 -5.98 -26.13 3.40
CA ASP A 284 -7.20 -25.52 3.96
C ASP A 284 -6.95 -24.07 4.44
N ALA A 285 -5.78 -23.83 5.06
CA ALA A 285 -5.39 -22.49 5.48
C ALA A 285 -5.15 -21.58 4.26
N ALA A 286 -4.44 -22.08 3.24
CA ALA A 286 -4.20 -21.35 2.00
C ALA A 286 -5.50 -20.96 1.31
N ALA A 287 -6.45 -21.88 1.17
CA ALA A 287 -7.77 -21.61 0.58
C ALA A 287 -8.51 -20.50 1.36
N LYS A 288 -8.43 -20.51 2.70
CA LYS A 288 -9.03 -19.48 3.54
C LYS A 288 -8.36 -18.12 3.38
N VAL A 289 -7.03 -18.10 3.38
CA VAL A 289 -6.24 -16.88 3.13
C VAL A 289 -6.55 -16.28 1.75
N GLN A 290 -6.58 -17.09 0.71
CA GLN A 290 -6.93 -16.66 -0.65
C GLN A 290 -8.32 -16.02 -0.73
N GLN A 291 -9.31 -16.60 -0.03
CA GLN A 291 -10.64 -16.00 0.07
C GLN A 291 -10.64 -14.65 0.77
N ILE A 292 -9.91 -14.52 1.89
CA ILE A 292 -9.78 -13.26 2.64
C ILE A 292 -9.13 -12.19 1.75
N VAL A 293 -8.02 -12.53 1.09
CA VAL A 293 -7.35 -11.61 0.15
C VAL A 293 -8.34 -11.10 -0.89
N TRP A 294 -9.06 -12.00 -1.54
CA TRP A 294 -10.03 -11.61 -2.56
C TRP A 294 -11.14 -10.72 -2.01
N GLN A 295 -11.71 -11.05 -0.85
CA GLN A 295 -12.75 -10.26 -0.21
C GLN A 295 -12.29 -8.84 0.10
N VAL A 296 -11.09 -8.66 0.65
CA VAL A 296 -10.54 -7.35 0.98
C VAL A 296 -10.25 -6.54 -0.28
N VAL A 297 -9.54 -7.13 -1.25
CA VAL A 297 -9.13 -6.42 -2.47
C VAL A 297 -10.33 -5.94 -3.28
N ARG A 298 -11.36 -6.78 -3.46
CA ARG A 298 -12.57 -6.39 -4.20
C ARG A 298 -13.47 -5.41 -3.44
N GLY A 299 -13.39 -5.41 -2.09
CA GLY A 299 -14.18 -4.52 -1.24
C GLY A 299 -13.60 -3.12 -1.12
N LEU A 300 -12.32 -2.93 -1.45
CA LEU A 300 -11.66 -1.64 -1.33
C LEU A 300 -11.74 -0.85 -2.65
N PRO A 301 -12.15 0.42 -2.57
CA PRO A 301 -12.03 1.31 -3.72
C PRO A 301 -10.54 1.52 -4.08
N ARG A 302 -10.26 1.95 -5.29
CA ARG A 302 -8.91 2.29 -5.81
C ARG A 302 -7.99 1.13 -6.15
N THR A 303 -8.41 -0.13 -5.96
CA THR A 303 -7.65 -1.31 -6.42
C THR A 303 -7.74 -1.51 -7.93
N GLY A 304 -8.59 -0.75 -8.60
CA GLY A 304 -8.88 -0.92 -10.02
C GLY A 304 -9.86 -2.05 -10.32
N LEU A 305 -10.29 -2.85 -9.33
CA LEU A 305 -11.34 -3.83 -9.56
C LEU A 305 -12.68 -3.13 -9.81
N ALA A 306 -13.44 -3.68 -10.75
CA ALA A 306 -14.82 -3.24 -10.94
C ALA A 306 -15.64 -3.57 -9.69
N ALA A 307 -16.42 -2.58 -9.21
CA ALA A 307 -17.38 -2.86 -8.14
C ALA A 307 -18.37 -3.95 -8.62
N GLU A 308 -18.63 -4.95 -7.78
CA GLU A 308 -19.72 -5.88 -8.07
C GLU A 308 -21.01 -5.08 -8.21
N ARG A 309 -21.68 -5.24 -9.35
CA ARG A 309 -23.06 -4.74 -9.46
C ARG A 309 -23.89 -5.50 -8.41
N ALA A 310 -24.54 -4.75 -7.52
CA ALA A 310 -25.55 -5.33 -6.66
C ALA A 310 -26.49 -6.18 -7.54
N PRO A 311 -26.86 -7.41 -7.13
CA PRO A 311 -27.86 -8.16 -7.86
C PRO A 311 -29.13 -7.30 -7.95
N ALA A 312 -29.65 -7.19 -9.17
CA ALA A 312 -30.85 -6.42 -9.47
C ALA A 312 -32.08 -7.05 -8.82
#